data_effc102ff8d7195a7c1b27eed84c7f4b
#
_entry.id   effc102ff8d7195a7c1b27eed84c7f4b
#
_cell.length_a   1.000
_cell.length_b   1.000
_cell.length_c   1.000
_cell.angle_alpha   90.00
_cell.angle_beta   90.00
_cell.angle_gamma   90.00
#
_symmetry.space_group_name_H-M   'P 1'
#
loop_
_entity.id
_entity.type
_entity.pdbx_description
1 polymer ?
#
loop_
_entity_poly.entity_id
_entity_poly.type
_entity_poly.pdbx_seq_one_letter_code
_entity_poly.pdbx_strand_id
1 'polypeptide(L)'
;MLFFRSKLSSKLSSKPTSLHAGEAKQAAALRAERDSLQARVDDLEAQQRLYQHLFTNLTGFGDSVVALRTSFSDLSELLLSNQQNTDFTASESQRSQDALNTMVTDLRSLNGDIGDAAEQVTSLKSDAGRIESFVSAIDKISMQTTLLAFNASIEAARAGDAGRGFAVVATEVRGLASRTNDATHGIAELNGSIMGQADQVDSVMNDNARKAERLSAEASHVMQRTEQLLELTHESSQALAFSAMLSEVELANLEELEIKLEVYRIFMGLSDKIATDLPDETQCALGQWYYAGTGSQQFYSDKDFQALEVPHREVHQQAIEAVTRHQEGDMDEAMAALARMEAANLDVMKRLRYIMRKYRPDSKQTSLPTTTTHSPHTTTAHLPEPA
;
A
#
# COMPACT_ATOMS: atom_id res chain seq x y z
N MET A 1 94.18 19.02 84.20
CA MET A 1 95.57 18.66 83.72
C MET A 1 95.40 17.32 83.06
N LEU A 2 95.25 17.28 81.77
CA LEU A 2 96.26 16.98 80.73
C LEU A 2 96.90 15.56 80.82
N PHE A 3 96.74 14.83 79.69
CA PHE A 3 97.36 13.66 79.23
C PHE A 3 96.89 12.30 79.80
N PHE A 4 96.02 11.61 79.03
CA PHE A 4 96.19 10.36 78.31
C PHE A 4 95.08 10.06 77.32
N ARG A 5 95.16 10.68 76.15
CA ARG A 5 94.38 10.33 74.94
C ARG A 5 95.47 9.84 73.96
N SER A 6 95.48 8.60 73.67
CA SER A 6 95.89 8.11 72.38
C SER A 6 96.01 6.56 72.35
N LYS A 7 95.50 5.97 71.32
CA LYS A 7 95.70 4.63 70.86
C LYS A 7 94.77 3.53 71.37
N LEU A 8 93.54 3.54 70.84
CA LEU A 8 92.92 2.29 70.44
C LEU A 8 91.88 2.65 69.34
N SER A 9 92.43 3.05 68.22
CA SER A 9 91.61 3.18 66.96
C SER A 9 92.42 2.52 65.88
N SER A 10 92.35 1.26 65.74
CA SER A 10 92.65 0.54 64.49
C SER A 10 92.45 -0.98 64.70
N LYS A 11 91.62 -1.51 63.81
CA LYS A 11 91.40 -2.94 63.53
C LYS A 11 90.11 -3.51 64.08
N LEU A 12 88.96 -3.07 63.47
CA LEU A 12 87.88 -3.99 63.22
C LEU A 12 87.30 -3.65 61.80
N SER A 13 88.17 -3.86 60.81
CA SER A 13 87.75 -4.11 59.43
C SER A 13 87.44 -5.63 59.37
N SER A 14 86.20 -5.96 59.80
CA SER A 14 85.67 -7.30 59.58
C SER A 14 85.29 -7.36 58.09
N LYS A 15 86.13 -8.10 57.32
CA LYS A 15 85.72 -8.60 55.98
C LYS A 15 84.32 -9.25 56.19
N PRO A 16 83.31 -8.90 55.37
CA PRO A 16 82.03 -9.63 55.45
C PRO A 16 82.31 -11.11 55.22
N THR A 17 81.96 -11.97 56.18
CA THR A 17 82.05 -13.39 56.06
C THR A 17 81.25 -13.87 54.85
N SER A 18 81.79 -14.83 54.09
CA SER A 18 81.23 -15.39 52.85
C SER A 18 79.75 -15.81 52.98
N LEU A 19 79.28 -16.09 54.20
CA LEU A 19 77.87 -16.35 54.53
C LEU A 19 77.02 -15.11 54.32
N HIS A 20 77.35 -13.93 54.81
CA HIS A 20 76.55 -12.71 54.66
C HIS A 20 76.52 -12.21 53.20
N ALA A 21 77.56 -12.50 52.42
CA ALA A 21 77.56 -12.17 50.98
C ALA A 21 76.57 -13.10 50.22
N GLY A 22 76.45 -14.38 50.60
CA GLY A 22 75.51 -15.35 50.04
C GLY A 22 74.08 -14.98 50.37
N GLU A 23 73.77 -14.64 51.64
CA GLU A 23 72.46 -14.21 52.12
C GLU A 23 72.04 -12.91 51.44
N ALA A 24 72.92 -11.94 51.25
CA ALA A 24 72.62 -10.67 50.53
C ALA A 24 72.34 -10.89 49.05
N LYS A 25 73.07 -11.85 48.40
CA LYS A 25 72.75 -12.20 46.99
C LYS A 25 71.44 -12.94 46.83
N GLN A 26 71.07 -13.82 47.73
CA GLN A 26 69.82 -14.53 47.75
C GLN A 26 68.68 -13.58 48.04
N ALA A 27 68.81 -12.64 48.98
CA ALA A 27 67.82 -11.59 49.24
C ALA A 27 67.64 -10.64 48.04
N ALA A 28 68.71 -10.33 47.31
CA ALA A 28 68.63 -9.54 46.07
C ALA A 28 67.85 -10.29 44.95
N ALA A 29 68.15 -11.60 44.77
CA ALA A 29 67.46 -12.45 43.80
C ALA A 29 65.95 -12.58 44.11
N LEU A 30 65.60 -12.82 45.40
CA LEU A 30 64.22 -12.87 45.84
C LEU A 30 63.44 -11.55 45.68
N ARG A 31 64.12 -10.40 45.86
CA ARG A 31 63.55 -9.06 45.55
C ARG A 31 63.26 -8.89 44.07
N ALA A 32 64.24 -9.24 43.22
CA ALA A 32 64.05 -9.17 41.78
C ALA A 32 62.99 -10.10 41.29
N GLU A 33 62.80 -11.31 41.81
CA GLU A 33 61.72 -12.21 41.53
C GLU A 33 60.32 -11.63 41.99
N ARG A 34 60.23 -11.11 43.22
CA ARG A 34 59.09 -10.42 43.74
C ARG A 34 58.70 -9.26 42.85
N ASP A 35 59.61 -8.41 42.46
CA ASP A 35 59.37 -7.24 41.64
C ASP A 35 58.89 -7.65 40.22
N SER A 36 59.45 -8.74 39.67
CA SER A 36 58.99 -9.34 38.41
C SER A 36 57.54 -9.92 38.52
N LEU A 37 57.26 -10.63 39.60
CA LEU A 37 55.94 -11.17 39.86
C LEU A 37 54.90 -10.04 40.08
N GLN A 38 55.30 -8.99 40.83
CA GLN A 38 54.39 -7.82 41.00
C GLN A 38 54.09 -7.13 39.67
N ALA A 39 55.10 -6.92 38.80
CA ALA A 39 54.86 -6.36 37.48
C ALA A 39 53.91 -7.22 36.63
N ARG A 40 54.02 -8.57 36.74
CA ARG A 40 53.07 -9.47 36.04
C ARG A 40 51.66 -9.38 36.63
N VAL A 41 51.50 -9.26 37.95
CA VAL A 41 50.20 -9.06 38.62
C VAL A 41 49.57 -7.75 38.14
N ASP A 42 50.36 -6.66 38.15
CA ASP A 42 49.89 -5.33 37.72
C ASP A 42 49.45 -5.35 36.24
N ASP A 43 50.14 -6.07 35.35
CA ASP A 43 49.76 -6.25 33.95
C ASP A 43 48.49 -7.07 33.79
N LEU A 44 48.36 -8.20 34.52
CA LEU A 44 47.14 -9.04 34.51
C LEU A 44 45.91 -8.28 35.03
N GLU A 45 46.11 -7.50 36.11
CA GLU A 45 45.00 -6.64 36.62
C GLU A 45 44.61 -5.55 35.62
N ALA A 46 45.56 -4.98 34.89
CA ALA A 46 45.27 -4.01 33.85
C ALA A 46 44.51 -4.64 32.68
N GLN A 47 44.89 -5.85 32.26
CA GLN A 47 44.18 -6.62 31.23
C GLN A 47 42.77 -6.99 31.70
N GLN A 48 42.61 -7.46 32.95
CA GLN A 48 41.30 -7.77 33.51
C GLN A 48 40.39 -6.55 33.54
N ARG A 49 40.89 -5.39 33.97
CA ARG A 49 40.12 -4.12 33.92
C ARG A 49 39.71 -3.76 32.50
N LEU A 50 40.60 -3.91 31.51
CA LEU A 50 40.29 -3.66 30.11
C LEU A 50 39.13 -4.56 29.62
N TYR A 51 39.21 -5.86 29.88
CA TYR A 51 38.17 -6.81 29.50
C TYR A 51 36.83 -6.47 30.17
N GLN A 52 36.86 -6.15 31.47
CA GLN A 52 35.62 -5.74 32.17
C GLN A 52 35.00 -4.49 31.56
N HIS A 53 35.77 -3.48 31.18
CA HIS A 53 35.27 -2.28 30.51
C HIS A 53 34.73 -2.59 29.11
N LEU A 54 35.40 -3.44 28.32
CA LEU A 54 34.91 -3.85 27.00
C LEU A 54 33.56 -4.58 27.12
N PHE A 55 33.43 -5.49 28.07
CA PHE A 55 32.16 -6.23 28.28
C PHE A 55 31.06 -5.36 28.86
N THR A 56 31.36 -4.39 29.73
CA THR A 56 30.37 -3.41 30.19
C THR A 56 29.85 -2.59 29.01
N ASN A 57 30.70 -2.21 28.06
CA ASN A 57 30.25 -1.55 26.83
C ASN A 57 29.44 -2.49 25.91
N LEU A 58 29.78 -3.78 25.88
CA LEU A 58 29.01 -4.77 25.10
C LEU A 58 27.59 -4.96 25.67
N THR A 59 27.35 -4.74 26.97
CA THR A 59 25.97 -4.75 27.52
C THR A 59 25.12 -3.63 26.94
N GLY A 60 25.72 -2.46 26.60
CA GLY A 60 25.02 -1.40 25.86
C GLY A 60 24.60 -1.79 24.42
N PHE A 61 25.29 -2.78 23.83
CA PHE A 61 24.85 -3.38 22.58
C PHE A 61 23.54 -4.18 22.77
N GLY A 62 23.36 -4.84 23.94
CA GLY A 62 22.11 -5.48 24.30
C GLY A 62 20.92 -4.53 24.30
N ASP A 63 21.08 -3.32 24.86
CA ASP A 63 20.03 -2.29 24.83
C ASP A 63 19.66 -1.90 23.39
N SER A 64 20.65 -1.88 22.48
CA SER A 64 20.40 -1.63 21.05
C SER A 64 19.62 -2.77 20.37
N VAL A 65 19.87 -4.02 20.76
CA VAL A 65 19.11 -5.19 20.27
C VAL A 65 17.66 -5.11 20.74
N VAL A 66 17.41 -4.76 22.00
CA VAL A 66 16.07 -4.55 22.55
C VAL A 66 15.33 -3.40 21.82
N ALA A 67 16.02 -2.30 21.54
CA ALA A 67 15.46 -1.20 20.78
C ALA A 67 15.10 -1.60 19.34
N LEU A 68 15.95 -2.40 18.68
CA LEU A 68 15.66 -2.96 17.36
C LEU A 68 14.44 -3.88 17.40
N ARG A 69 14.32 -4.75 18.42
CA ARG A 69 13.18 -5.63 18.60
C ARG A 69 11.88 -4.83 18.74
N THR A 70 11.88 -3.76 19.52
CA THR A 70 10.74 -2.84 19.62
C THR A 70 10.37 -2.25 18.26
N SER A 71 11.36 -1.76 17.51
CA SER A 71 11.12 -1.21 16.17
C SER A 71 10.56 -2.22 15.17
N PHE A 72 10.97 -3.48 15.23
CA PHE A 72 10.40 -4.54 14.40
C PHE A 72 8.99 -4.94 14.85
N SER A 73 8.69 -4.87 16.15
CA SER A 73 7.33 -5.06 16.67
C SER A 73 6.38 -3.98 16.15
N ASP A 74 6.81 -2.71 16.22
CA ASP A 74 6.05 -1.57 15.68
C ASP A 74 5.85 -1.71 14.15
N LEU A 75 6.88 -2.18 13.44
CA LEU A 75 6.80 -2.45 12.01
C LEU A 75 5.78 -3.56 11.70
N SER A 76 5.74 -4.63 12.48
CA SER A 76 4.74 -5.71 12.33
C SER A 76 3.32 -5.19 12.49
N GLU A 77 3.05 -4.35 13.49
CA GLU A 77 1.74 -3.73 13.69
C GLU A 77 1.35 -2.84 12.50
N LEU A 78 2.30 -2.03 11.99
CA LEU A 78 2.08 -1.18 10.82
C LEU A 78 1.78 -2.01 9.57
N LEU A 79 2.49 -3.13 9.36
CA LEU A 79 2.26 -4.03 8.22
C LEU A 79 0.87 -4.67 8.27
N LEU A 80 0.41 -5.10 9.46
CA LEU A 80 -0.95 -5.63 9.65
C LEU A 80 -2.02 -4.58 9.36
N SER A 81 -1.83 -3.34 9.83
CA SER A 81 -2.73 -2.22 9.52
C SER A 81 -2.78 -1.92 8.02
N ASN A 82 -1.63 -1.93 7.35
CA ASN A 82 -1.56 -1.72 5.90
C ASN A 82 -2.23 -2.87 5.13
N GLN A 83 -2.12 -4.13 5.60
CA GLN A 83 -2.82 -5.26 5.02
C GLN A 83 -4.34 -5.05 5.06
N GLN A 84 -4.88 -4.65 6.20
CA GLN A 84 -6.32 -4.34 6.35
C GLN A 84 -6.77 -3.22 5.40
N ASN A 85 -5.97 -2.16 5.27
CA ASN A 85 -6.26 -1.06 4.34
C ASN A 85 -6.24 -1.52 2.88
N THR A 86 -5.33 -2.42 2.53
CA THR A 86 -5.23 -3.02 1.19
C THR A 86 -6.45 -3.88 0.88
N ASP A 87 -6.89 -4.72 1.82
CA ASP A 87 -8.08 -5.55 1.68
C ASP A 87 -9.35 -4.70 1.56
N PHE A 88 -9.46 -3.62 2.33
CA PHE A 88 -10.52 -2.64 2.21
C PHE A 88 -10.52 -1.98 0.83
N THR A 89 -9.36 -1.56 0.33
CA THR A 89 -9.22 -0.94 -1.00
C THR A 89 -9.63 -1.91 -2.11
N ALA A 90 -9.29 -3.18 -2.00
CA ALA A 90 -9.72 -4.22 -2.94
C ALA A 90 -11.25 -4.36 -2.96
N SER A 91 -11.87 -4.40 -1.78
CA SER A 91 -13.33 -4.48 -1.63
C SER A 91 -14.06 -3.28 -2.25
N GLU A 92 -13.58 -2.05 -1.98
CA GLU A 92 -14.17 -0.83 -2.53
C GLU A 92 -13.94 -0.70 -4.06
N SER A 93 -12.81 -1.20 -4.55
CA SER A 93 -12.56 -1.27 -6.00
C SER A 93 -13.51 -2.25 -6.69
N GLN A 94 -13.78 -3.40 -6.09
CA GLN A 94 -14.76 -4.36 -6.61
C GLN A 94 -16.18 -3.76 -6.65
N ARG A 95 -16.61 -3.08 -5.58
CA ARG A 95 -17.89 -2.37 -5.56
C ARG A 95 -18.00 -1.30 -6.64
N SER A 96 -16.91 -0.58 -6.86
CA SER A 96 -16.83 0.44 -7.91
C SER A 96 -16.99 -0.18 -9.30
N GLN A 97 -16.40 -1.34 -9.53
CA GLN A 97 -16.52 -2.10 -10.78
C GLN A 97 -17.96 -2.56 -11.03
N ASP A 98 -18.63 -3.08 -9.99
CA ASP A 98 -20.03 -3.51 -10.07
C ASP A 98 -20.98 -2.32 -10.37
N ALA A 99 -20.76 -1.17 -9.74
CA ALA A 99 -21.51 0.06 -10.01
C ALA A 99 -21.30 0.58 -11.43
N LEU A 100 -20.06 0.53 -11.95
CA LEU A 100 -19.75 0.91 -13.33
C LEU A 100 -20.39 -0.04 -14.34
N ASN A 101 -20.44 -1.33 -14.09
CA ASN A 101 -21.13 -2.30 -14.93
C ASN A 101 -22.63 -2.01 -15.01
N THR A 102 -23.25 -1.67 -13.88
CA THR A 102 -24.65 -1.23 -13.83
C THR A 102 -24.84 0.04 -14.64
N MET A 103 -23.98 1.04 -14.45
CA MET A 103 -24.02 2.32 -15.19
C MET A 103 -23.94 2.11 -16.71
N VAL A 104 -23.02 1.25 -17.18
CA VAL A 104 -22.91 0.94 -18.62
C VAL A 104 -24.18 0.29 -19.16
N THR A 105 -24.81 -0.58 -18.37
CA THR A 105 -26.07 -1.23 -18.74
C THR A 105 -27.20 -0.21 -18.83
N ASP A 106 -27.32 0.69 -17.85
CA ASP A 106 -28.34 1.75 -17.81
C ASP A 106 -28.15 2.74 -18.97
N LEU A 107 -26.91 3.10 -19.30
CA LEU A 107 -26.61 3.97 -20.43
C LEU A 107 -26.98 3.33 -21.80
N ARG A 108 -26.84 2.01 -21.93
CA ARG A 108 -27.30 1.29 -23.11
C ARG A 108 -28.82 1.29 -23.23
N SER A 109 -29.53 1.06 -22.11
CA SER A 109 -30.98 1.15 -22.07
C SER A 109 -31.44 2.56 -22.43
N LEU A 110 -30.85 3.59 -21.81
CA LEU A 110 -31.17 4.99 -22.12
C LEU A 110 -30.98 5.34 -23.60
N ASN A 111 -29.91 4.80 -24.22
CA ASN A 111 -29.67 5.02 -25.65
C ASN A 111 -30.77 4.37 -26.53
N GLY A 112 -31.29 3.19 -26.10
CA GLY A 112 -32.49 2.59 -26.72
C GLY A 112 -33.72 3.46 -26.60
N ASP A 113 -34.01 3.92 -25.37
CA ASP A 113 -35.19 4.78 -25.11
C ASP A 113 -35.15 6.11 -25.91
N ILE A 114 -33.93 6.68 -26.08
CA ILE A 114 -33.71 7.86 -26.94
C ILE A 114 -34.02 7.53 -28.40
N GLY A 115 -33.63 6.35 -28.89
CA GLY A 115 -33.91 5.89 -30.23
C GLY A 115 -35.44 5.77 -30.49
N ASP A 116 -36.13 5.13 -29.58
CA ASP A 116 -37.58 4.95 -29.64
C ASP A 116 -38.32 6.29 -29.62
N ALA A 117 -37.89 7.23 -28.77
CA ALA A 117 -38.46 8.58 -28.71
C ALA A 117 -38.21 9.37 -30.00
N ALA A 118 -37.00 9.24 -30.62
CA ALA A 118 -36.72 9.88 -31.90
C ALA A 118 -37.60 9.34 -33.05
N GLU A 119 -37.91 8.03 -33.02
CA GLU A 119 -38.85 7.44 -33.99
C GLU A 119 -40.27 7.97 -33.82
N GLN A 120 -40.74 8.12 -32.56
CA GLN A 120 -42.06 8.73 -32.26
C GLN A 120 -42.13 10.18 -32.71
N VAL A 121 -41.09 10.99 -32.52
CA VAL A 121 -41.01 12.37 -33.00
C VAL A 121 -41.05 12.42 -34.53
N THR A 122 -40.39 11.49 -35.21
CA THR A 122 -40.43 11.38 -36.66
C THR A 122 -41.84 11.08 -37.16
N SER A 123 -42.56 10.17 -36.48
CA SER A 123 -43.98 9.88 -36.78
C SER A 123 -44.87 11.10 -36.55
N LEU A 124 -44.66 11.83 -35.44
CA LEU A 124 -45.40 13.06 -35.16
C LEU A 124 -45.19 14.13 -36.24
N LYS A 125 -43.97 14.33 -36.74
CA LYS A 125 -43.68 15.25 -37.86
C LYS A 125 -44.40 14.81 -39.14
N SER A 126 -44.47 13.52 -39.44
CA SER A 126 -45.19 12.96 -40.56
C SER A 126 -46.67 13.25 -40.46
N ASP A 127 -47.29 13.03 -39.29
CA ASP A 127 -48.73 13.30 -39.09
C ASP A 127 -49.05 14.78 -39.12
N ALA A 128 -48.20 15.63 -38.56
CA ALA A 128 -48.33 17.08 -38.69
C ALA A 128 -48.27 17.57 -40.17
N GLY A 129 -47.37 16.99 -40.99
CA GLY A 129 -47.32 17.26 -42.41
C GLY A 129 -48.60 16.84 -43.17
N ARG A 130 -49.24 15.73 -42.75
CA ARG A 130 -50.53 15.32 -43.31
C ARG A 130 -51.65 16.28 -42.90
N ILE A 131 -51.68 16.76 -41.66
CA ILE A 131 -52.60 17.76 -41.16
C ILE A 131 -52.47 19.05 -42.00
N GLU A 132 -51.25 19.54 -42.24
CA GLU A 132 -51.01 20.72 -43.09
C GLU A 132 -51.61 20.56 -44.49
N SER A 133 -51.47 19.37 -45.08
CA SER A 133 -52.04 19.06 -46.38
C SER A 133 -53.60 19.13 -46.37
N PHE A 134 -54.22 18.59 -45.33
CA PHE A 134 -55.69 18.65 -45.16
C PHE A 134 -56.18 20.07 -44.91
N VAL A 135 -55.51 20.84 -44.06
CA VAL A 135 -55.82 22.23 -43.76
C VAL A 135 -55.78 23.08 -45.06
N SER A 136 -54.72 22.89 -45.85
CA SER A 136 -54.60 23.55 -47.17
C SER A 136 -55.74 23.20 -48.15
N ALA A 137 -56.18 21.93 -48.14
CA ALA A 137 -57.32 21.50 -48.96
C ALA A 137 -58.62 22.14 -48.50
N ILE A 138 -58.86 22.18 -47.17
CA ILE A 138 -60.09 22.79 -46.60
C ILE A 138 -60.13 24.30 -46.87
N ASP A 139 -58.94 24.96 -46.70
CA ASP A 139 -58.81 26.39 -47.01
C ASP A 139 -59.19 26.70 -48.48
N LYS A 140 -58.73 25.92 -49.45
CA LYS A 140 -59.09 26.02 -50.85
C LYS A 140 -60.58 25.81 -51.08
N ILE A 141 -61.18 24.80 -50.42
CA ILE A 141 -62.62 24.53 -50.50
C ILE A 141 -63.43 25.72 -49.92
N SER A 142 -62.99 26.29 -48.79
CA SER A 142 -63.62 27.43 -48.14
C SER A 142 -63.58 28.68 -49.05
N MET A 143 -62.40 28.95 -49.66
CA MET A 143 -62.32 30.05 -50.64
C MET A 143 -63.26 29.84 -51.84
N GLN A 144 -63.29 28.64 -52.40
CA GLN A 144 -64.21 28.31 -53.49
C GLN A 144 -65.68 28.47 -53.10
N THR A 145 -66.05 28.01 -51.86
CA THR A 145 -67.42 28.14 -51.33
C THR A 145 -67.76 29.61 -51.13
N THR A 146 -66.83 30.43 -50.64
CA THR A 146 -66.99 31.88 -50.52
C THR A 146 -67.33 32.51 -51.89
N LEU A 147 -66.61 32.13 -52.92
CA LEU A 147 -66.78 32.65 -54.29
C LEU A 147 -68.07 32.17 -54.90
N LEU A 148 -68.50 30.90 -54.68
CA LEU A 148 -69.76 30.36 -55.11
C LEU A 148 -70.91 31.08 -54.41
N ALA A 149 -70.86 31.31 -53.11
CA ALA A 149 -71.89 32.03 -52.34
C ALA A 149 -71.99 33.50 -52.74
N PHE A 150 -70.84 34.12 -53.07
CA PHE A 150 -70.81 35.47 -53.61
C PHE A 150 -71.57 35.57 -54.98
N ASN A 151 -71.25 34.64 -55.89
CA ASN A 151 -71.92 34.57 -57.19
C ASN A 151 -73.44 34.30 -57.03
N ALA A 152 -73.81 33.39 -56.10
CA ALA A 152 -75.21 33.12 -55.78
C ALA A 152 -75.95 34.35 -55.21
N SER A 153 -75.25 35.15 -54.37
CA SER A 153 -75.79 36.42 -53.86
C SER A 153 -76.03 37.43 -54.94
N ILE A 154 -75.16 37.52 -55.94
CA ILE A 154 -75.36 38.40 -57.10
C ILE A 154 -76.56 37.96 -57.92
N GLU A 155 -76.68 36.70 -58.25
CA GLU A 155 -77.84 36.19 -59.07
C GLU A 155 -79.17 36.29 -58.33
N ALA A 156 -79.13 36.06 -57.01
CA ALA A 156 -80.31 36.28 -56.15
C ALA A 156 -80.76 37.76 -56.17
N ALA A 157 -79.90 38.74 -56.15
CA ALA A 157 -80.16 40.14 -56.25
C ALA A 157 -80.68 40.49 -57.66
N ARG A 158 -80.20 39.81 -58.68
CA ARG A 158 -80.67 39.98 -60.07
C ARG A 158 -82.08 39.48 -60.32
N ALA A 159 -82.50 38.46 -59.54
CA ALA A 159 -83.87 37.89 -59.61
C ALA A 159 -85.00 38.76 -58.86
N GLY A 160 -84.56 39.84 -58.19
CA GLY A 160 -85.48 40.77 -57.51
C GLY A 160 -86.21 40.08 -56.36
N ASP A 161 -87.52 40.32 -56.18
CA ASP A 161 -88.35 39.78 -55.11
C ASP A 161 -88.42 38.23 -55.07
N ALA A 162 -88.30 37.57 -56.24
CA ALA A 162 -88.28 36.10 -56.33
C ALA A 162 -86.97 35.49 -55.78
N GLY A 163 -85.83 36.27 -55.66
CA GLY A 163 -84.54 35.84 -55.20
C GLY A 163 -84.33 36.04 -53.70
N ARG A 164 -85.19 36.67 -52.92
CA ARG A 164 -84.92 37.05 -51.50
C ARG A 164 -84.57 35.89 -50.61
N GLY A 165 -85.26 34.74 -50.76
CA GLY A 165 -84.89 33.52 -49.98
C GLY A 165 -83.56 32.99 -50.30
N PHE A 166 -83.11 32.99 -51.58
CA PHE A 166 -81.81 32.57 -52.04
C PHE A 166 -80.67 33.53 -51.58
N ALA A 167 -80.97 34.82 -51.50
CA ALA A 167 -79.97 35.80 -50.99
C ALA A 167 -79.63 35.58 -49.52
N VAL A 168 -80.59 35.21 -48.66
CA VAL A 168 -80.33 34.87 -47.26
C VAL A 168 -79.47 33.63 -47.15
N VAL A 169 -79.78 32.54 -47.87
CA VAL A 169 -79.03 31.31 -47.88
C VAL A 169 -77.60 31.58 -48.38
N ALA A 170 -77.44 32.35 -49.45
CA ALA A 170 -76.12 32.69 -50.00
C ALA A 170 -75.25 33.49 -48.96
N THR A 171 -75.87 34.42 -48.24
CA THR A 171 -75.27 35.18 -47.16
C THR A 171 -74.75 34.27 -46.02
N GLU A 172 -75.65 33.33 -45.59
CA GLU A 172 -75.33 32.37 -44.54
C GLU A 172 -74.18 31.40 -44.94
N VAL A 173 -74.22 30.87 -46.20
CA VAL A 173 -73.18 30.02 -46.74
C VAL A 173 -71.84 30.76 -46.79
N ARG A 174 -71.84 32.04 -47.20
CA ARG A 174 -70.62 32.87 -47.19
C ARG A 174 -70.14 33.10 -45.77
N GLY A 175 -70.94 33.34 -44.79
CA GLY A 175 -70.61 33.47 -43.38
C GLY A 175 -69.98 32.18 -42.84
N LEU A 176 -70.53 31.01 -43.19
CA LEU A 176 -70.02 29.71 -42.80
C LEU A 176 -68.66 29.44 -43.42
N ALA A 177 -68.49 29.76 -44.72
CA ALA A 177 -67.19 29.65 -45.41
C ALA A 177 -66.14 30.55 -44.78
N SER A 178 -66.47 31.80 -44.41
CA SER A 178 -65.50 32.66 -43.68
C SER A 178 -65.08 32.08 -42.34
N ARG A 179 -66.00 31.59 -41.52
CA ARG A 179 -65.77 30.96 -40.23
C ARG A 179 -64.90 29.67 -40.39
N THR A 180 -65.12 28.91 -41.46
CA THR A 180 -64.33 27.74 -41.79
C THR A 180 -62.89 28.14 -42.14
N ASN A 181 -62.71 29.22 -42.91
CA ASN A 181 -61.38 29.76 -43.21
C ASN A 181 -60.59 30.24 -41.97
N ASP A 182 -61.31 30.96 -41.08
CA ASP A 182 -60.71 31.41 -39.82
C ASP A 182 -60.22 30.20 -38.94
N ALA A 183 -61.11 29.15 -38.89
CA ALA A 183 -60.74 27.91 -38.14
C ALA A 183 -59.55 27.16 -38.75
N THR A 184 -59.50 27.10 -40.10
CA THR A 184 -58.33 26.47 -40.79
C THR A 184 -57.02 27.22 -40.56
N HIS A 185 -57.05 28.56 -40.54
CA HIS A 185 -55.90 29.35 -40.14
C HIS A 185 -55.45 29.07 -38.71
N GLY A 186 -56.37 29.01 -37.73
CA GLY A 186 -56.01 28.64 -36.35
C GLY A 186 -55.39 27.25 -36.26
N ILE A 187 -55.90 26.27 -37.04
CA ILE A 187 -55.30 24.91 -37.07
C ILE A 187 -53.94 24.95 -37.70
N ALA A 188 -53.71 25.73 -38.75
CA ALA A 188 -52.39 25.89 -39.39
C ALA A 188 -51.36 26.46 -38.42
N GLU A 189 -51.70 27.48 -37.62
CA GLU A 189 -50.81 28.05 -36.60
C GLU A 189 -50.43 27.04 -35.53
N LEU A 190 -51.44 26.29 -34.99
CA LEU A 190 -51.19 25.24 -34.03
C LEU A 190 -50.28 24.13 -34.59
N ASN A 191 -50.55 23.72 -35.85
CA ASN A 191 -49.74 22.70 -36.52
C ASN A 191 -48.28 23.15 -36.70
N GLY A 192 -48.07 24.43 -37.07
CA GLY A 192 -46.75 25.04 -37.12
C GLY A 192 -46.01 25.04 -35.79
N SER A 193 -46.73 25.29 -34.68
CA SER A 193 -46.20 25.22 -33.34
C SER A 193 -45.81 23.76 -32.96
N ILE A 194 -46.62 22.76 -33.30
CA ILE A 194 -46.30 21.34 -33.10
C ILE A 194 -45.06 20.95 -33.85
N MET A 195 -44.91 21.34 -35.13
CA MET A 195 -43.70 21.06 -35.91
C MET A 195 -42.46 21.67 -35.26
N GLY A 196 -42.53 22.95 -34.83
CA GLY A 196 -41.40 23.61 -34.15
C GLY A 196 -41.00 22.93 -32.83
N GLN A 197 -41.97 22.48 -32.06
CA GLN A 197 -41.71 21.68 -30.82
C GLN A 197 -41.08 20.32 -31.16
N ALA A 198 -41.55 19.64 -32.20
CA ALA A 198 -41.02 18.37 -32.63
C ALA A 198 -39.52 18.50 -33.09
N ASP A 199 -39.18 19.59 -33.81
CA ASP A 199 -37.80 19.90 -34.19
C ASP A 199 -36.91 20.13 -32.95
N GLN A 200 -37.43 20.82 -31.93
CA GLN A 200 -36.67 21.07 -30.71
C GLN A 200 -36.45 19.76 -29.93
N VAL A 201 -37.43 18.89 -29.82
CA VAL A 201 -37.29 17.57 -29.16
C VAL A 201 -36.29 16.70 -29.90
N ASP A 202 -36.35 16.65 -31.21
CA ASP A 202 -35.38 15.92 -32.05
C ASP A 202 -33.92 16.36 -31.78
N SER A 203 -33.70 17.69 -31.73
CA SER A 203 -32.37 18.24 -31.39
C SER A 203 -31.91 17.79 -29.99
N VAL A 204 -32.78 17.84 -28.98
CA VAL A 204 -32.50 17.41 -27.60
C VAL A 204 -32.15 15.89 -27.54
N MET A 205 -32.93 15.06 -28.29
CA MET A 205 -32.68 13.62 -28.37
C MET A 205 -31.29 13.31 -28.94
N ASN A 206 -30.92 13.98 -30.02
CA ASN A 206 -29.61 13.83 -30.63
C ASN A 206 -28.46 14.24 -29.68
N ASP A 207 -28.66 15.32 -28.90
CA ASP A 207 -27.69 15.76 -27.90
C ASP A 207 -27.56 14.76 -26.77
N ASN A 208 -28.67 14.17 -26.30
CA ASN A 208 -28.71 13.17 -25.24
C ASN A 208 -28.06 11.85 -25.71
N ALA A 209 -28.28 11.41 -26.96
CA ALA A 209 -27.60 10.25 -27.54
C ALA A 209 -26.06 10.41 -27.49
N ARG A 210 -25.57 11.56 -27.96
CA ARG A 210 -24.13 11.88 -27.92
C ARG A 210 -23.57 11.91 -26.48
N LYS A 211 -24.34 12.42 -25.50
CA LYS A 211 -23.93 12.42 -24.09
C LYS A 211 -23.90 11.00 -23.54
N ALA A 212 -24.87 10.16 -23.85
CA ALA A 212 -24.92 8.76 -23.41
C ALA A 212 -23.73 7.96 -23.96
N GLU A 213 -23.41 8.11 -25.22
CA GLU A 213 -22.23 7.48 -25.84
C GLU A 213 -20.92 7.91 -25.16
N ARG A 214 -20.75 9.22 -24.90
CA ARG A 214 -19.56 9.72 -24.21
C ARG A 214 -19.44 9.16 -22.80
N LEU A 215 -20.53 9.17 -22.03
CA LEU A 215 -20.57 8.63 -20.67
C LEU A 215 -20.28 7.13 -20.65
N SER A 216 -20.78 6.38 -21.65
CA SER A 216 -20.47 4.94 -21.78
C SER A 216 -18.99 4.70 -22.04
N ALA A 217 -18.35 5.51 -22.88
CA ALA A 217 -16.92 5.44 -23.12
C ALA A 217 -16.10 5.80 -21.89
N GLU A 218 -16.48 6.85 -21.14
CA GLU A 218 -15.86 7.25 -19.88
C GLU A 218 -15.98 6.15 -18.81
N ALA A 219 -17.17 5.57 -18.65
CA ALA A 219 -17.41 4.46 -17.72
C ALA A 219 -16.52 3.23 -18.05
N SER A 220 -16.42 2.88 -19.32
CA SER A 220 -15.55 1.78 -19.78
C SER A 220 -14.07 2.06 -19.48
N HIS A 221 -13.61 3.29 -19.63
CA HIS A 221 -12.25 3.69 -19.31
C HIS A 221 -11.97 3.65 -17.78
N VAL A 222 -12.95 4.08 -16.97
CA VAL A 222 -12.83 3.97 -15.50
C VAL A 222 -12.83 2.50 -15.06
N MET A 223 -13.65 1.64 -15.68
CA MET A 223 -13.62 0.20 -15.44
C MET A 223 -12.23 -0.41 -15.65
N GLN A 224 -11.59 -0.10 -16.77
CA GLN A 224 -10.23 -0.58 -17.05
C GLN A 224 -9.21 -0.13 -16.00
N ARG A 225 -9.32 1.12 -15.54
CA ARG A 225 -8.45 1.63 -14.46
C ARG A 225 -8.72 0.94 -13.12
N THR A 226 -9.97 0.64 -12.81
CA THR A 226 -10.34 -0.08 -11.59
C THR A 226 -9.81 -1.52 -11.60
N GLU A 227 -9.81 -2.18 -12.75
CA GLU A 227 -9.20 -3.50 -12.93
C GLU A 227 -7.69 -3.47 -12.69
N GLN A 228 -6.98 -2.48 -13.23
CA GLN A 228 -5.55 -2.29 -12.95
C GLN A 228 -5.29 -2.00 -11.46
N LEU A 229 -6.18 -1.23 -10.81
CA LEU A 229 -6.08 -0.96 -9.38
C LEU A 229 -6.24 -2.25 -8.55
N LEU A 230 -7.16 -3.14 -8.92
CA LEU A 230 -7.34 -4.44 -8.27
C LEU A 230 -6.08 -5.31 -8.40
N GLU A 231 -5.45 -5.34 -9.56
CA GLU A 231 -4.19 -6.06 -9.78
C GLU A 231 -3.07 -5.51 -8.89
N LEU A 232 -2.86 -4.18 -8.87
CA LEU A 232 -1.89 -3.53 -8.00
C LEU A 232 -2.16 -3.77 -6.50
N THR A 233 -3.43 -3.80 -6.11
CA THR A 233 -3.84 -4.09 -4.73
C THR A 233 -3.51 -5.53 -4.36
N HIS A 234 -3.70 -6.48 -5.27
CA HIS A 234 -3.32 -7.88 -5.07
C HIS A 234 -1.80 -8.04 -4.89
N GLU A 235 -1.00 -7.43 -5.77
CA GLU A 235 0.47 -7.42 -5.65
C GLU A 235 0.92 -6.79 -4.33
N SER A 236 0.30 -5.67 -3.93
CA SER A 236 0.58 -5.00 -2.66
C SER A 236 0.26 -5.90 -1.47
N SER A 237 -0.87 -6.60 -1.48
CA SER A 237 -1.27 -7.56 -0.44
C SER A 237 -0.23 -8.68 -0.29
N GLN A 238 0.26 -9.25 -1.40
CA GLN A 238 1.31 -10.28 -1.36
C GLN A 238 2.63 -9.75 -0.80
N ALA A 239 3.02 -8.53 -1.18
CA ALA A 239 4.25 -7.90 -0.68
C ALA A 239 4.15 -7.59 0.82
N LEU A 240 3.00 -7.13 1.31
CA LEU A 240 2.74 -6.86 2.73
C LEU A 240 2.76 -8.14 3.55
N ALA A 241 2.10 -9.22 3.08
CA ALA A 241 2.11 -10.53 3.74
C ALA A 241 3.53 -11.08 3.88
N PHE A 242 4.33 -10.99 2.82
CA PHE A 242 5.74 -11.38 2.86
C PHE A 242 6.56 -10.51 3.82
N SER A 243 6.33 -9.20 3.85
CA SER A 243 7.04 -8.26 4.74
C SER A 243 6.68 -8.52 6.21
N ALA A 244 5.43 -8.84 6.52
CA ALA A 244 5.00 -9.23 7.86
C ALA A 244 5.70 -10.51 8.32
N MET A 245 5.74 -11.54 7.48
CA MET A 245 6.46 -12.79 7.75
C MET A 245 7.96 -12.55 7.96
N LEU A 246 8.59 -11.72 7.14
CA LEU A 246 10.00 -11.35 7.30
C LEU A 246 10.23 -10.64 8.63
N SER A 247 9.31 -9.75 9.05
CA SER A 247 9.38 -9.08 10.35
C SER A 247 9.29 -10.05 11.52
N GLU A 248 8.42 -11.07 11.45
CA GLU A 248 8.33 -12.13 12.45
C GLU A 248 9.66 -12.92 12.57
N VAL A 249 10.26 -13.27 11.45
CA VAL A 249 11.56 -13.99 11.42
C VAL A 249 12.67 -13.12 12.00
N GLU A 250 12.72 -11.82 11.69
CA GLU A 250 13.75 -10.93 12.24
C GLU A 250 13.53 -10.68 13.75
N LEU A 251 12.29 -10.61 14.23
CA LEU A 251 11.99 -10.58 15.67
C LEU A 251 12.51 -11.83 16.37
N ALA A 252 12.32 -13.01 15.80
CA ALA A 252 12.84 -14.27 16.32
C ALA A 252 14.38 -14.27 16.32
N ASN A 253 15.03 -13.80 15.26
CA ASN A 253 16.49 -13.66 15.22
C ASN A 253 17.03 -12.71 16.31
N LEU A 254 16.32 -11.62 16.61
CA LEU A 254 16.72 -10.67 17.67
C LEU A 254 16.60 -11.32 19.06
N GLU A 255 15.55 -12.11 19.29
CA GLU A 255 15.42 -12.86 20.56
C GLU A 255 16.55 -13.89 20.74
N GLU A 256 16.93 -14.61 19.69
CA GLU A 256 18.10 -15.50 19.73
C GLU A 256 19.39 -14.75 20.09
N LEU A 257 19.57 -13.53 19.61
CA LEU A 257 20.68 -12.67 20.00
C LEU A 257 20.61 -12.25 21.47
N GLU A 258 19.41 -11.95 22.00
CA GLU A 258 19.21 -11.64 23.43
C GLU A 258 19.60 -12.84 24.32
N ILE A 259 19.19 -14.07 23.95
CA ILE A 259 19.56 -15.30 24.65
C ILE A 259 21.08 -15.47 24.67
N LYS A 260 21.75 -15.31 23.54
CA LYS A 260 23.21 -15.39 23.46
C LYS A 260 23.90 -14.32 24.31
N LEU A 261 23.45 -13.08 24.27
CA LEU A 261 23.98 -12.00 25.10
C LEU A 261 23.82 -12.32 26.58
N GLU A 262 22.72 -12.96 26.98
CA GLU A 262 22.53 -13.40 28.37
C GLU A 262 23.55 -14.46 28.77
N VAL A 263 23.85 -15.45 27.92
CA VAL A 263 24.91 -16.43 28.17
C VAL A 263 26.26 -15.73 28.38
N TYR A 264 26.62 -14.77 27.53
CA TYR A 264 27.86 -13.99 27.71
C TYR A 264 27.85 -13.18 29.02
N ARG A 265 26.72 -12.60 29.44
CA ARG A 265 26.58 -11.87 30.71
C ARG A 265 26.82 -12.78 31.92
N ILE A 266 26.31 -14.02 31.86
CA ILE A 266 26.56 -15.03 32.90
C ILE A 266 28.06 -15.33 33.00
N PHE A 267 28.72 -15.59 31.86
CA PHE A 267 30.17 -15.86 31.83
C PHE A 267 31.01 -14.71 32.39
N MET A 268 30.53 -13.49 32.25
CA MET A 268 31.22 -12.31 32.76
C MET A 268 30.84 -11.92 34.20
N GLY A 269 29.98 -12.69 34.86
CA GLY A 269 29.48 -12.36 36.19
C GLY A 269 28.60 -11.09 36.23
N LEU A 270 27.96 -10.75 35.12
CA LEU A 270 27.04 -9.61 34.97
C LEU A 270 25.58 -10.04 35.06
N SER A 271 25.31 -11.34 35.25
CA SER A 271 23.99 -11.92 35.45
C SER A 271 24.08 -13.06 36.43
N ASP A 272 23.09 -13.15 37.32
CA ASP A 272 22.95 -14.21 38.32
C ASP A 272 22.10 -15.39 37.84
N LYS A 273 21.65 -15.37 36.55
CA LYS A 273 20.86 -16.46 35.96
C LYS A 273 21.68 -17.75 35.89
N ILE A 274 20.95 -18.86 36.01
CA ILE A 274 21.50 -20.21 35.94
C ILE A 274 21.03 -20.92 34.66
N ALA A 275 21.59 -22.07 34.35
CA ALA A 275 21.28 -22.82 33.12
C ALA A 275 19.79 -23.13 32.94
N THR A 276 19.06 -23.37 34.05
CA THR A 276 17.60 -23.64 34.04
C THR A 276 16.73 -22.40 33.78
N ASP A 277 17.30 -21.20 33.83
CA ASP A 277 16.60 -19.95 33.50
C ASP A 277 16.65 -19.61 32.00
N LEU A 278 17.43 -20.35 31.22
CA LEU A 278 17.51 -20.22 29.78
C LEU A 278 16.34 -20.97 29.11
N PRO A 279 15.71 -20.40 28.09
CA PRO A 279 14.62 -21.07 27.37
C PRO A 279 15.15 -22.26 26.55
N ASP A 280 14.32 -23.29 26.38
CA ASP A 280 14.56 -24.35 25.40
C ASP A 280 14.08 -23.91 23.99
N GLU A 281 14.37 -24.75 22.98
CA GLU A 281 14.04 -24.47 21.57
C GLU A 281 12.55 -24.35 21.28
N THR A 282 11.65 -24.72 22.19
CA THR A 282 10.20 -24.61 21.99
C THR A 282 9.62 -23.34 22.59
N GLN A 283 10.35 -22.70 23.49
CA GLN A 283 9.89 -21.56 24.28
C GLN A 283 10.24 -20.21 23.65
N CYS A 284 11.28 -20.15 22.82
CA CYS A 284 11.69 -18.93 22.11
C CYS A 284 10.72 -18.59 20.96
N ALA A 285 10.75 -17.35 20.47
CA ALA A 285 9.91 -16.90 19.38
C ALA A 285 10.14 -17.70 18.07
N LEU A 286 11.40 -18.08 17.78
CA LEU A 286 11.70 -18.91 16.63
C LEU A 286 11.06 -20.30 16.76
N GLY A 287 11.11 -20.89 17.94
CA GLY A 287 10.45 -22.18 18.20
C GLY A 287 8.94 -22.10 18.09
N GLN A 288 8.33 -21.07 18.64
CA GLN A 288 6.89 -20.85 18.51
C GLN A 288 6.48 -20.69 17.03
N TRP A 289 7.23 -19.92 16.27
CA TRP A 289 7.02 -19.75 14.82
C TRP A 289 7.21 -21.07 14.05
N TYR A 290 8.24 -21.86 14.42
CA TYR A 290 8.59 -23.11 13.76
C TYR A 290 7.60 -24.24 14.05
N TYR A 291 7.22 -24.46 15.33
CA TYR A 291 6.42 -25.63 15.74
C TYR A 291 4.91 -25.40 15.65
N ALA A 292 4.41 -24.19 15.92
CA ALA A 292 2.97 -23.92 16.06
C ALA A 292 2.50 -22.64 15.31
N GLY A 293 3.42 -21.81 14.86
CA GLY A 293 3.13 -20.50 14.26
C GLY A 293 2.94 -20.54 12.74
N THR A 294 3.05 -19.36 12.14
CA THR A 294 2.89 -19.13 10.71
C THR A 294 3.94 -19.87 9.87
N GLY A 295 5.14 -20.06 10.39
CA GLY A 295 6.20 -20.84 9.75
C GLY A 295 5.78 -22.28 9.50
N SER A 296 5.26 -22.96 10.54
CA SER A 296 4.74 -24.33 10.43
C SER A 296 3.58 -24.43 9.43
N GLN A 297 2.65 -23.47 9.46
CA GLN A 297 1.49 -23.48 8.56
C GLN A 297 1.88 -23.33 7.08
N GLN A 298 2.90 -22.51 6.80
CA GLN A 298 3.28 -22.17 5.41
C GLN A 298 4.37 -23.09 4.84
N PHE A 299 5.31 -23.57 5.67
CA PHE A 299 6.54 -24.21 5.19
C PHE A 299 6.73 -25.64 5.69
N TYR A 300 5.75 -26.26 6.35
CA TYR A 300 5.88 -27.61 6.94
C TYR A 300 6.42 -28.66 5.95
N SER A 301 6.03 -28.60 4.68
CA SER A 301 6.47 -29.54 3.64
C SER A 301 7.83 -29.18 3.02
N ASP A 302 8.41 -28.03 3.34
CA ASP A 302 9.69 -27.59 2.78
C ASP A 302 10.86 -28.23 3.52
N LYS A 303 11.72 -28.92 2.79
CA LYS A 303 12.91 -29.58 3.34
C LYS A 303 13.91 -28.60 3.96
N ASP A 304 14.05 -27.40 3.40
CA ASP A 304 14.95 -26.36 3.93
C ASP A 304 14.41 -25.84 5.26
N PHE A 305 13.07 -25.70 5.40
CA PHE A 305 12.42 -25.36 6.65
C PHE A 305 12.59 -26.46 7.70
N GLN A 306 12.32 -27.73 7.36
CA GLN A 306 12.51 -28.86 8.28
C GLN A 306 13.97 -28.97 8.76
N ALA A 307 14.94 -28.60 7.92
CA ALA A 307 16.36 -28.62 8.26
C ALA A 307 16.78 -27.53 9.25
N LEU A 308 15.88 -26.61 9.65
CA LEU A 308 16.14 -25.64 10.73
C LEU A 308 16.13 -26.27 12.13
N GLU A 309 15.37 -27.36 12.32
CA GLU A 309 15.15 -27.95 13.63
C GLU A 309 16.43 -28.33 14.36
N VAL A 310 17.33 -29.02 13.67
CA VAL A 310 18.56 -29.53 14.27
C VAL A 310 19.48 -28.42 14.74
N PRO A 311 19.88 -27.44 13.90
CA PRO A 311 20.75 -26.36 14.35
C PRO A 311 20.07 -25.44 15.38
N HIS A 312 18.76 -25.21 15.31
CA HIS A 312 18.04 -24.42 16.31
C HIS A 312 18.03 -25.07 17.69
N ARG A 313 17.74 -26.37 17.76
CA ARG A 313 17.85 -27.15 19.00
C ARG A 313 19.28 -27.12 19.56
N GLU A 314 20.28 -27.25 18.69
CA GLU A 314 21.69 -27.19 19.09
C GLU A 314 22.05 -25.84 19.73
N VAL A 315 21.53 -24.71 19.25
CA VAL A 315 21.74 -23.38 19.88
C VAL A 315 21.36 -23.43 21.35
N HIS A 316 20.13 -23.88 21.68
CA HIS A 316 19.62 -23.89 23.04
C HIS A 316 20.34 -24.91 23.92
N GLN A 317 20.57 -26.12 23.40
CA GLN A 317 21.30 -27.16 24.15
C GLN A 317 22.71 -26.73 24.50
N GLN A 318 23.44 -26.14 23.56
CA GLN A 318 24.80 -25.67 23.80
C GLN A 318 24.85 -24.40 24.66
N ALA A 319 23.85 -23.54 24.64
CA ALA A 319 23.72 -22.42 25.58
C ALA A 319 23.59 -22.91 27.01
N ILE A 320 22.68 -23.88 27.26
CA ILE A 320 22.46 -24.49 28.57
C ILE A 320 23.73 -25.24 29.03
N GLU A 321 24.35 -26.03 28.16
CA GLU A 321 25.59 -26.76 28.47
C GLU A 321 26.74 -25.80 28.82
N ALA A 322 26.93 -24.72 28.05
CA ALA A 322 27.96 -23.73 28.31
C ALA A 322 27.81 -23.11 29.71
N VAL A 323 26.60 -22.72 30.11
CA VAL A 323 26.32 -22.14 31.42
C VAL A 323 26.52 -23.20 32.53
N THR A 324 26.05 -24.43 32.31
CA THR A 324 26.23 -25.54 33.26
C THR A 324 27.72 -25.79 33.53
N ARG A 325 28.55 -25.97 32.51
CA ARG A 325 29.96 -26.18 32.62
C ARG A 325 30.70 -25.01 33.29
N HIS A 326 30.29 -23.80 32.96
CA HIS A 326 30.82 -22.60 33.61
C HIS A 326 30.56 -22.59 35.10
N GLN A 327 29.35 -22.97 35.54
CA GLN A 327 28.95 -23.06 36.95
C GLN A 327 29.71 -24.21 37.71
N GLU A 328 30.01 -25.30 37.01
CA GLU A 328 30.82 -26.41 37.54
C GLU A 328 32.29 -26.08 37.62
N GLY A 329 32.76 -24.96 36.99
CA GLY A 329 34.18 -24.56 36.96
C GLY A 329 34.96 -25.20 35.84
N ASP A 330 34.33 -25.98 34.93
CA ASP A 330 34.95 -26.58 33.76
C ASP A 330 34.97 -25.55 32.59
N MET A 331 35.94 -24.65 32.66
CA MET A 331 36.02 -23.53 31.70
C MET A 331 36.33 -23.98 30.27
N ASP A 332 37.12 -25.06 30.10
CA ASP A 332 37.47 -25.54 28.76
C ASP A 332 36.25 -26.08 28.01
N GLU A 333 35.41 -26.92 28.66
CA GLU A 333 34.20 -27.44 28.05
C GLU A 333 33.12 -26.34 27.93
N ALA A 334 33.04 -25.40 28.88
CA ALA A 334 32.15 -24.24 28.81
C ALA A 334 32.45 -23.40 27.53
N MET A 335 33.69 -23.11 27.25
CA MET A 335 34.12 -22.37 26.05
C MET A 335 33.90 -23.18 24.76
N ALA A 336 34.09 -24.52 24.80
CA ALA A 336 33.79 -25.39 23.67
C ALA A 336 32.29 -25.42 23.36
N ALA A 337 31.42 -25.51 24.37
CA ALA A 337 29.98 -25.44 24.22
C ALA A 337 29.52 -24.08 23.68
N LEU A 338 30.11 -22.98 24.17
CA LEU A 338 29.84 -21.64 23.67
C LEU A 338 30.19 -21.51 22.16
N ALA A 339 31.30 -22.07 21.74
CA ALA A 339 31.69 -22.08 20.32
C ALA A 339 30.74 -22.90 19.44
N ARG A 340 30.19 -24.03 19.95
CA ARG A 340 29.19 -24.82 19.25
C ARG A 340 27.86 -24.07 19.15
N MET A 341 27.40 -23.40 20.20
CA MET A 341 26.24 -22.51 20.19
C MET A 341 26.35 -21.45 19.08
N GLU A 342 27.51 -20.76 18.98
CA GLU A 342 27.74 -19.74 17.96
C GLU A 342 27.71 -20.30 16.55
N ALA A 343 28.30 -21.46 16.31
CA ALA A 343 28.31 -22.11 15.00
C ALA A 343 26.88 -22.54 14.60
N ALA A 344 26.11 -23.09 15.52
CA ALA A 344 24.74 -23.51 15.31
C ALA A 344 23.83 -22.31 15.00
N ASN A 345 23.94 -21.21 15.75
CA ASN A 345 23.16 -19.99 15.49
C ASN A 345 23.49 -19.40 14.09
N LEU A 346 24.75 -19.38 13.70
CA LEU A 346 25.11 -18.91 12.35
C LEU A 346 24.46 -19.77 11.25
N ASP A 347 24.32 -21.08 11.46
CA ASP A 347 23.64 -21.99 10.53
C ASP A 347 22.13 -21.71 10.48
N VAL A 348 21.48 -21.50 11.63
CA VAL A 348 20.06 -21.09 11.71
C VAL A 348 19.82 -19.81 10.90
N MET A 349 20.62 -18.76 11.15
CA MET A 349 20.47 -17.48 10.44
C MET A 349 20.65 -17.60 8.93
N LYS A 350 21.61 -18.43 8.48
CA LYS A 350 21.82 -18.69 7.04
C LYS A 350 20.63 -19.40 6.40
N ARG A 351 20.05 -20.40 7.07
CA ARG A 351 18.90 -21.16 6.58
C ARG A 351 17.65 -20.31 6.55
N LEU A 352 17.35 -19.55 7.59
CA LEU A 352 16.23 -18.61 7.62
C LEU A 352 16.31 -17.61 6.46
N ARG A 353 17.48 -17.00 6.25
CA ARG A 353 17.71 -16.07 5.13
C ARG A 353 17.51 -16.74 3.76
N TYR A 354 17.92 -18.00 3.62
CA TYR A 354 17.71 -18.75 2.39
C TYR A 354 16.23 -19.00 2.13
N ILE A 355 15.46 -19.45 3.14
CA ILE A 355 14.01 -19.67 3.08
C ILE A 355 13.31 -18.37 2.69
N MET A 356 13.59 -17.26 3.37
CA MET A 356 12.99 -15.96 3.07
C MET A 356 13.26 -15.51 1.64
N ARG A 357 14.47 -15.75 1.11
CA ARG A 357 14.77 -15.45 -0.30
C ARG A 357 14.02 -16.33 -1.29
N LYS A 358 13.84 -17.62 -0.98
CA LYS A 358 13.15 -18.60 -1.81
C LYS A 358 11.66 -18.24 -1.98
N TYR A 359 11.02 -17.69 -0.97
CA TYR A 359 9.60 -17.36 -0.96
C TYR A 359 9.30 -15.86 -1.17
N ARG A 360 10.30 -15.10 -1.53
CA ARG A 360 10.11 -13.68 -1.85
C ARG A 360 9.25 -13.55 -3.11
N PRO A 361 8.15 -12.75 -3.07
CA PRO A 361 7.38 -12.44 -4.28
C PRO A 361 8.29 -11.84 -5.34
N ASP A 362 8.21 -12.33 -6.57
CA ASP A 362 9.04 -11.84 -7.68
C ASP A 362 8.73 -10.37 -7.97
N SER A 363 9.69 -9.50 -7.72
CA SER A 363 9.60 -8.06 -8.03
C SER A 363 9.70 -7.75 -9.54
N LYS A 364 9.62 -8.76 -10.41
CA LYS A 364 9.86 -8.64 -11.86
C LYS A 364 8.64 -8.25 -12.69
N GLN A 365 7.45 -8.10 -12.10
CA GLN A 365 6.24 -7.74 -12.85
C GLN A 365 5.76 -6.29 -12.66
N THR A 366 6.39 -5.50 -11.83
CA THR A 366 5.99 -4.10 -11.61
C THR A 366 6.83 -3.12 -12.41
N SER A 367 6.82 -3.23 -13.74
CA SER A 367 7.12 -2.07 -14.58
C SER A 367 5.80 -1.33 -14.81
N LEU A 368 5.49 -0.36 -13.96
CA LEU A 368 4.51 0.69 -14.28
C LEU A 368 4.82 1.24 -15.68
N PRO A 369 3.84 1.29 -16.59
CA PRO A 369 4.03 2.01 -17.84
C PRO A 369 4.36 3.45 -17.47
N THR A 370 5.57 3.89 -17.77
CA THR A 370 5.97 5.28 -17.69
C THR A 370 4.97 6.07 -18.53
N THR A 371 4.06 6.79 -17.86
CA THR A 371 3.26 7.83 -18.50
C THR A 371 4.23 8.81 -19.11
N THR A 372 4.44 8.71 -20.40
CA THR A 372 5.06 9.74 -21.21
C THR A 372 4.16 10.96 -21.09
N THR A 373 4.49 11.87 -20.20
CA THR A 373 3.93 13.21 -20.17
C THR A 373 4.36 13.87 -21.47
N HIS A 374 3.44 13.89 -22.45
CA HIS A 374 3.52 14.82 -23.56
C HIS A 374 3.47 16.24 -22.97
N SER A 375 4.61 16.90 -22.89
CA SER A 375 4.70 18.34 -22.73
C SER A 375 3.94 19.00 -23.89
N PRO A 376 2.99 19.92 -23.62
CA PRO A 376 2.42 20.70 -24.67
C PRO A 376 3.52 21.61 -25.24
N HIS A 377 3.77 21.48 -26.53
CA HIS A 377 4.58 22.41 -27.32
C HIS A 377 3.98 23.82 -27.12
N THR A 378 4.72 24.68 -26.44
CA THR A 378 4.51 26.12 -26.40
C THR A 378 4.84 26.64 -27.78
N THR A 379 3.82 26.86 -28.60
CA THR A 379 3.94 27.68 -29.83
C THR A 379 4.07 29.13 -29.41
N THR A 380 5.27 29.64 -29.43
CA THR A 380 5.55 31.08 -29.31
C THR A 380 4.96 31.79 -30.54
N ALA A 381 3.84 32.47 -30.32
CA ALA A 381 3.31 33.44 -31.30
C ALA A 381 4.25 34.66 -31.36
N HIS A 382 4.87 34.88 -32.49
CA HIS A 382 5.56 36.12 -32.86
C HIS A 382 4.52 37.24 -33.00
N LEU A 383 4.59 38.23 -32.12
CA LEU A 383 3.91 39.52 -32.28
C LEU A 383 4.79 40.39 -33.20
N PRO A 384 4.24 41.10 -34.22
CA PRO A 384 4.97 42.10 -34.96
C PRO A 384 5.08 43.40 -34.15
N GLU A 385 6.25 44.02 -34.19
CA GLU A 385 6.53 45.35 -33.67
C GLU A 385 5.74 46.44 -34.45
N PRO A 386 5.31 47.51 -33.76
CA PRO A 386 4.65 48.63 -34.39
C PRO A 386 5.68 49.59 -35.04
N ALA A 387 5.33 50.09 -36.23
CA ALA A 387 6.01 51.15 -36.95
C ALA A 387 5.79 52.53 -36.28
#